data_da054de9f2c64ed01784ef4d4979042c
#
_entry.id   da054de9f2c64ed01784ef4d4979042c
#
_cell.length_a   1.000
_cell.length_b   1.000
_cell.length_c   1.000
_cell.angle_alpha   90.00
_cell.angle_beta   90.00
_cell.angle_gamma   90.00
#
_symmetry.space_group_name_H-M   'P 1'
#
loop_
_entity.id
_entity.type
_entity.pdbx_description
1 polymer ?
#
loop_
_entity_poly.entity_id
_entity_poly.type
_entity_poly.pdbx_seq_one_letter_code
_entity_poly.pdbx_strand_id
1 'polypeptide(L)'
;QPQEAPVEETTTVAVKETPSKLIGMKELQAGQTVRLHERIKDVSPKGEERERIQVFEGMILALGGKGISRTITIHKVSDGVGVEKIYPINSPVIAKIELVKTAKVRQAKLGFLKDLKLGFKRKLKETYTELGMEKKKK
;
A
#
# COMPACT_ATOMS: atom_id res chain seq x y z
N GLN A 1 -2.57 -45.10 2.29
CA GLN A 1 -2.53 -43.91 1.43
C GLN A 1 -2.88 -42.68 2.27
N PRO A 2 -2.06 -41.66 2.29
CA PRO A 2 -2.44 -40.41 2.94
C PRO A 2 -3.52 -39.73 2.08
N GLN A 3 -4.70 -39.58 2.63
CA GLN A 3 -5.74 -38.76 2.01
C GLN A 3 -5.34 -37.30 2.18
N GLU A 4 -5.15 -36.62 1.07
CA GLU A 4 -5.00 -35.20 1.04
C GLU A 4 -6.32 -34.57 1.53
N ALA A 5 -6.25 -33.87 2.65
CA ALA A 5 -7.36 -33.05 3.12
C ALA A 5 -7.62 -31.92 2.12
N PRO A 6 -8.88 -31.63 1.75
CA PRO A 6 -9.17 -30.51 0.87
C PRO A 6 -8.73 -29.23 1.55
N VAL A 7 -7.95 -28.44 0.82
CA VAL A 7 -7.60 -27.09 1.21
C VAL A 7 -8.91 -26.30 1.22
N GLU A 8 -9.43 -25.97 2.38
CA GLU A 8 -10.55 -25.05 2.49
C GLU A 8 -10.13 -23.69 1.94
N GLU A 9 -10.70 -23.34 0.80
CA GLU A 9 -10.66 -21.97 0.30
C GLU A 9 -11.28 -21.06 1.35
N THR A 10 -10.44 -20.34 2.05
CA THR A 10 -10.88 -19.24 2.89
C THR A 10 -11.55 -18.21 2.01
N THR A 11 -12.82 -17.99 2.25
CA THR A 11 -13.71 -17.05 1.61
C THR A 11 -13.03 -15.68 1.49
N THR A 12 -12.55 -15.40 0.30
CA THR A 12 -12.11 -14.05 -0.07
C THR A 12 -13.33 -13.15 -0.08
N VAL A 13 -13.40 -12.26 0.90
CA VAL A 13 -14.30 -11.13 0.85
C VAL A 13 -14.02 -10.41 -0.47
N ALA A 14 -15.05 -10.31 -1.32
CA ALA A 14 -14.96 -9.64 -2.61
C ALA A 14 -14.61 -8.16 -2.41
N VAL A 15 -13.34 -7.85 -2.31
CA VAL A 15 -12.83 -6.50 -2.46
C VAL A 15 -13.02 -6.15 -3.93
N LYS A 16 -13.80 -5.10 -4.21
CA LYS A 16 -13.88 -4.54 -5.56
C LYS A 16 -12.45 -4.32 -6.05
N GLU A 17 -12.00 -5.15 -6.96
CA GLU A 17 -10.68 -5.06 -7.55
C GLU A 17 -10.60 -3.79 -8.38
N THR A 18 -10.12 -2.73 -7.76
CA THR A 18 -9.65 -1.58 -8.53
C THR A 18 -8.41 -2.02 -9.29
N PRO A 19 -8.32 -1.75 -10.59
CA PRO A 19 -7.16 -2.15 -11.37
C PRO A 19 -5.90 -1.54 -10.75
N SER A 20 -4.96 -2.39 -10.39
CA SER A 20 -3.69 -2.01 -9.78
C SER A 20 -2.52 -2.52 -10.62
N LYS A 21 -1.47 -1.73 -10.71
CA LYS A 21 -0.24 -2.08 -11.43
C LYS A 21 0.87 -2.35 -10.43
N LEU A 22 1.59 -3.44 -10.60
CA LEU A 22 2.83 -3.67 -9.85
C LEU A 22 3.84 -2.57 -10.14
N ILE A 23 4.36 -1.94 -9.11
CA ILE A 23 5.31 -0.85 -9.22
C ILE A 23 6.68 -1.28 -8.69
N GLY A 24 7.72 -0.91 -9.43
CA GLY A 24 9.10 -1.11 -9.00
C GLY A 24 9.49 -0.16 -7.87
N MET A 25 10.39 -0.59 -7.01
CA MET A 25 10.88 0.20 -5.87
C MET A 25 11.48 1.55 -6.26
N LYS A 26 11.96 1.68 -7.51
CA LYS A 26 12.56 2.91 -8.04
C LYS A 26 11.53 3.93 -8.53
N GLU A 27 10.31 3.48 -8.81
CA GLU A 27 9.26 4.32 -9.38
C GLU A 27 8.33 4.95 -8.34
N LEU A 28 8.60 4.70 -7.06
CA LEU A 28 7.81 5.21 -5.95
C LEU A 28 7.99 6.73 -5.80
N GLN A 29 6.88 7.45 -5.74
CA GLN A 29 6.85 8.91 -5.57
C GLN A 29 5.80 9.32 -4.54
N ALA A 30 5.99 10.49 -3.93
CA ALA A 30 4.97 11.07 -3.07
C ALA A 30 3.70 11.40 -3.87
N GLY A 31 2.55 11.17 -3.25
CA GLY A 31 1.24 11.38 -3.87
C GLY A 31 0.67 10.15 -4.58
N GLN A 32 1.42 9.07 -4.68
CA GLN A 32 0.91 7.80 -5.16
C GLN A 32 0.12 7.09 -4.06
N THR A 33 -1.04 6.54 -4.41
CA THR A 33 -1.76 5.61 -3.54
C THR A 33 -1.37 4.19 -3.92
N VAL A 34 -0.86 3.45 -2.96
CA VAL A 34 -0.33 2.11 -3.16
C VAL A 34 -0.97 1.11 -2.21
N ARG A 35 -1.02 -0.14 -2.63
CA ARG A 35 -1.30 -1.30 -1.79
C ARG A 35 0.02 -1.99 -1.50
N LEU A 36 0.42 -1.97 -0.25
CA LEU A 36 1.61 -2.67 0.21
C LEU A 36 1.19 -3.99 0.84
N HIS A 37 1.75 -5.08 0.36
CA HIS A 37 1.52 -6.42 0.88
C HIS A 37 2.66 -6.77 1.85
N GLU A 38 2.32 -6.83 3.12
CA GLU A 38 3.25 -7.10 4.22
C GLU A 38 3.15 -8.58 4.63
N ARG A 39 4.30 -9.25 4.74
CA ARG A 39 4.38 -10.60 5.28
C ARG A 39 4.49 -10.54 6.79
N ILE A 40 3.54 -11.15 7.46
CA ILE A 40 3.53 -11.25 8.92
C ILE A 40 3.74 -12.71 9.29
N LYS A 41 4.73 -12.93 10.14
CA LYS A 41 4.96 -14.24 10.75
C LYS A 41 4.33 -14.25 12.14
N ASP A 42 3.32 -15.05 12.29
CA ASP A 42 2.66 -15.29 13.56
C ASP A 42 3.10 -16.62 14.13
N VAL A 43 3.34 -16.67 15.43
CA VAL A 43 3.59 -17.91 16.15
C VAL A 43 2.33 -18.25 16.92
N SER A 44 1.75 -19.41 16.64
CA SER A 44 0.59 -19.87 17.40
C SER A 44 0.99 -20.27 18.82
N PRO A 45 0.06 -20.31 19.80
CA PRO A 45 0.35 -20.76 21.15
C PRO A 45 0.90 -22.19 21.23
N LYS A 46 0.72 -22.97 20.17
CA LYS A 46 1.24 -24.34 20.01
C LYS A 46 2.66 -24.42 19.45
N GLY A 47 3.30 -23.24 19.14
CA GLY A 47 4.63 -23.17 18.58
C GLY A 47 4.70 -23.33 17.05
N GLU A 48 3.57 -23.36 16.36
CA GLU A 48 3.52 -23.41 14.90
C GLU A 48 3.72 -22.00 14.32
N GLU A 49 4.66 -21.87 13.40
CA GLU A 49 4.85 -20.63 12.64
C GLU A 49 3.87 -20.58 11.47
N ARG A 50 3.12 -19.49 11.39
CA ARG A 50 2.22 -19.19 10.26
C ARG A 50 2.64 -17.91 9.61
N GLU A 51 2.69 -17.92 8.30
CA GLU A 51 2.93 -16.72 7.50
C GLU A 51 1.62 -16.26 6.85
N ARG A 52 1.30 -14.99 7.02
CA ARG A 52 0.13 -14.38 6.40
C ARG A 52 0.52 -13.08 5.71
N ILE A 53 -0.26 -12.68 4.73
CA ILE A 53 -0.09 -11.41 4.02
C ILE A 53 -1.16 -10.44 4.49
N GLN A 54 -0.72 -9.28 4.97
CA GLN A 54 -1.59 -8.17 5.28
C GLN A 54 -1.44 -7.07 4.24
N VAL A 55 -2.55 -6.55 3.75
CA VAL A 55 -2.56 -5.46 2.77
C VAL A 55 -2.81 -4.15 3.48
N PHE A 56 -1.90 -3.19 3.26
CA PHE A 56 -2.06 -1.81 3.73
C PHE A 56 -2.17 -0.89 2.52
N GLU A 57 -3.34 -0.29 2.34
CA GLU A 57 -3.58 0.68 1.27
C GLU A 57 -3.54 2.09 1.82
N GLY A 58 -2.76 2.95 1.22
CA GLY A 58 -2.64 4.34 1.61
C GLY A 58 -1.84 5.16 0.62
N MET A 59 -1.79 6.47 0.89
CA MET A 59 -1.03 7.42 0.08
C MET A 59 0.39 7.57 0.61
N ILE A 60 1.36 7.58 -0.28
CA ILE A 60 2.75 7.86 0.06
C ILE A 60 2.88 9.36 0.37
N LEU A 61 3.19 9.70 1.61
CA LEU A 61 3.41 11.06 2.05
C LEU A 61 4.83 11.55 1.78
N ALA A 62 5.80 10.70 2.00
CA ALA A 62 7.20 11.05 1.90
C ALA A 62 8.07 9.83 1.59
N LEU A 63 9.22 10.12 1.01
CA LEU A 63 10.30 9.17 0.80
C LEU A 63 11.52 9.69 1.57
N GLY A 64 12.11 8.85 2.38
CA GLY A 64 13.29 9.18 3.18
C GLY A 64 14.46 8.24 2.91
N GLY A 65 15.66 8.62 3.35
CA GLY A 65 16.85 7.80 3.25
C GLY A 65 17.45 7.69 1.84
N LYS A 66 18.58 7.01 1.77
CA LYS A 66 19.32 6.77 0.51
C LYS A 66 19.75 5.30 0.45
N GLY A 67 19.80 4.76 -0.77
CA GLY A 67 20.27 3.40 -1.00
C GLY A 67 19.46 2.34 -0.26
N ILE A 68 20.13 1.51 0.51
CA ILE A 68 19.51 0.39 1.23
C ILE A 68 18.59 0.87 2.37
N SER A 69 18.88 2.02 3.00
CA SER A 69 18.09 2.59 4.09
C SER A 69 16.89 3.42 3.64
N ARG A 70 16.53 3.36 2.36
CA ARG A 70 15.40 4.09 1.83
C ARG A 70 14.08 3.61 2.43
N THR A 71 13.29 4.56 2.92
CA THR A 71 11.98 4.30 3.55
C THR A 71 10.86 5.05 2.84
N ILE A 72 9.66 4.51 2.95
CA ILE A 72 8.43 5.17 2.50
C ILE A 72 7.50 5.35 3.69
N THR A 73 6.85 6.51 3.74
CA THR A 73 5.81 6.80 4.73
C THR A 73 4.46 6.75 4.03
N ILE A 74 3.61 5.84 4.46
CA ILE A 74 2.27 5.65 3.90
C ILE A 74 1.24 6.08 4.94
N HIS A 75 0.29 6.88 4.50
CA HIS A 75 -0.80 7.40 5.32
C HIS A 75 -2.15 6.99 4.76
N LYS A 76 -3.06 6.60 5.65
CA LYS A 76 -4.47 6.41 5.34
C LYS A 76 -5.36 6.98 6.43
N VAL A 77 -6.57 7.32 6.08
CA VAL A 77 -7.62 7.68 7.05
C VAL A 77 -8.56 6.49 7.18
N SER A 78 -8.66 5.97 8.39
CA SER A 78 -9.55 4.86 8.72
C SER A 78 -10.46 5.29 9.87
N ASP A 79 -11.77 5.23 9.65
CA ASP A 79 -12.79 5.60 10.65
C ASP A 79 -12.58 6.99 11.28
N GLY A 80 -12.18 7.97 10.46
CA GLY A 80 -11.90 9.34 10.92
C GLY A 80 -10.56 9.52 11.62
N VAL A 81 -9.75 8.46 11.74
CA VAL A 81 -8.42 8.50 12.35
C VAL A 81 -7.35 8.33 11.27
N GLY A 82 -6.34 9.21 11.29
CA GLY A 82 -5.17 9.09 10.41
C GLY A 82 -4.20 8.03 10.94
N VAL A 83 -3.87 7.06 10.10
CA VAL A 83 -2.89 6.01 10.39
C VAL A 83 -1.70 6.19 9.47
N GLU A 84 -0.51 6.24 10.04
CA GLU A 84 0.75 6.40 9.34
C GLU A 84 1.65 5.20 9.64
N LYS A 85 2.19 4.60 8.58
CA LYS A 85 3.19 3.54 8.70
C LYS A 85 4.42 3.87 7.86
N ILE A 86 5.59 3.59 8.41
CA ILE A 86 6.88 3.76 7.75
C ILE A 86 7.43 2.38 7.40
N TYR A 87 7.73 2.16 6.12
CA TYR A 87 8.28 0.91 5.64
C TYR A 87 9.66 1.11 5.02
N PRO A 88 10.66 0.33 5.40
CA PRO A 88 11.91 0.27 4.65
C PRO A 88 11.67 -0.49 3.34
N ILE A 89 11.99 0.16 2.20
CA ILE A 89 11.69 -0.37 0.86
C ILE A 89 12.37 -1.72 0.59
N ASN A 90 13.59 -1.86 1.09
CA ASN A 90 14.41 -3.05 0.84
C ASN A 90 14.17 -4.17 1.88
N SER A 91 13.15 -4.06 2.71
CA SER A 91 12.84 -5.08 3.72
C SER A 91 12.23 -6.31 3.08
N PRO A 92 12.63 -7.52 3.51
CA PRO A 92 12.00 -8.78 3.08
C PRO A 92 10.55 -8.92 3.56
N VAL A 93 10.12 -8.09 4.49
CA VAL A 93 8.73 -8.04 4.98
C VAL A 93 7.77 -7.62 3.87
N ILE A 94 8.22 -6.80 2.92
CA ILE A 94 7.41 -6.35 1.79
C ILE A 94 7.39 -7.45 0.73
N ALA A 95 6.21 -8.02 0.49
CA ALA A 95 6.01 -9.02 -0.56
C ALA A 95 5.91 -8.38 -1.95
N LYS A 96 5.03 -7.37 -2.06
CA LYS A 96 4.84 -6.61 -3.30
C LYS A 96 4.20 -5.25 -3.02
N ILE A 97 4.34 -4.33 -3.95
CA ILE A 97 3.69 -3.01 -3.92
C ILE A 97 2.92 -2.83 -5.22
N GLU A 98 1.65 -2.49 -5.10
CA GLU A 98 0.75 -2.24 -6.22
C GLU A 98 0.36 -0.77 -6.26
N LEU A 99 0.48 -0.15 -7.42
CA LEU A 99 0.02 1.22 -7.65
C LEU A 99 -1.47 1.22 -7.97
N VAL A 100 -2.25 1.96 -7.20
CA VAL A 100 -3.70 2.12 -7.41
C VAL A 100 -3.99 3.40 -8.20
N LYS A 101 -3.48 4.52 -7.73
CA LYS A 101 -3.68 5.82 -8.36
C LYS A 101 -2.51 6.75 -8.07
N THR A 102 -2.37 7.77 -8.88
CA THR A 102 -1.34 8.79 -8.75
C THR A 102 -1.98 10.15 -8.63
N ALA A 103 -1.57 10.94 -7.64
CA ALA A 103 -1.97 12.32 -7.52
C ALA A 103 -0.83 13.24 -7.96
N LYS A 104 -1.18 14.33 -8.64
CA LYS A 104 -0.20 15.36 -8.99
C LYS A 104 0.10 16.20 -7.77
N VAL A 105 1.35 16.22 -7.35
CA VAL A 105 1.82 16.97 -6.20
C VAL A 105 2.96 17.91 -6.58
N ARG A 106 3.08 19.02 -5.84
CA ARG A 106 4.13 20.03 -6.05
C ARG A 106 5.23 19.95 -4.97
N GLN A 107 5.01 19.17 -3.92
CA GLN A 107 5.91 19.04 -2.78
C GLN A 107 6.43 17.61 -2.68
N ALA A 108 7.65 17.46 -2.19
CA ALA A 108 8.25 16.16 -1.94
C ALA A 108 7.69 15.48 -0.69
N LYS A 109 7.23 16.27 0.28
CA LYS A 109 6.62 15.78 1.52
C LYS A 109 5.23 16.39 1.69
N LEU A 110 4.23 15.52 1.87
CA LEU A 110 2.83 15.91 1.95
C LEU A 110 2.33 15.97 3.40
N GLY A 111 3.08 16.62 4.28
CA GLY A 111 2.73 16.72 5.69
C GLY A 111 1.38 17.38 5.99
N PHE A 112 0.88 18.24 5.11
CA PHE A 112 -0.41 18.90 5.27
C PHE A 112 -1.62 17.95 5.23
N LEU A 113 -1.45 16.75 4.69
CA LEU A 113 -2.52 15.73 4.66
C LEU A 113 -2.77 15.09 6.03
N LYS A 114 -1.87 15.28 6.99
CA LYS A 114 -2.00 14.78 8.36
C LYS A 114 -2.82 15.70 9.25
N ASP A 115 -3.10 16.93 8.82
CA ASP A 115 -3.74 17.95 9.66
C ASP A 115 -5.19 17.62 9.96
N LEU A 116 -5.45 17.25 11.21
CA LEU A 116 -6.79 17.05 11.76
C LEU A 116 -7.65 18.34 11.70
N LYS A 117 -7.03 19.51 11.88
CA LYS A 117 -7.72 20.80 11.80
C LYS A 117 -8.35 21.08 10.45
N LEU A 118 -7.72 20.59 9.39
CA LEU A 118 -8.26 20.65 8.03
C LEU A 118 -9.24 19.50 7.74
N GLY A 119 -9.48 18.63 8.73
CA GLY A 119 -10.41 17.50 8.65
C GLY A 119 -10.12 16.54 7.51
N PHE A 120 -8.85 16.34 7.15
CA PHE A 120 -8.41 15.55 6.00
C PHE A 120 -9.10 15.97 4.68
N LYS A 121 -9.60 17.20 4.60
CA LYS A 121 -10.46 17.70 3.50
C LYS A 121 -9.70 18.07 2.23
N ARG A 122 -8.39 18.23 2.29
CA ARG A 122 -7.62 18.58 1.10
C ARG A 122 -7.52 17.37 0.17
N LYS A 123 -8.31 17.42 -0.90
CA LYS A 123 -8.28 16.43 -1.96
C LYS A 123 -7.25 16.85 -3.02
N LEU A 124 -6.35 15.93 -3.34
CA LEU A 124 -5.44 16.08 -4.47
C LEU A 124 -6.14 15.69 -5.77
N LYS A 125 -5.70 16.27 -6.89
CA LYS A 125 -6.14 15.82 -8.22
C LYS A 125 -5.55 14.44 -8.49
N GLU A 126 -6.38 13.44 -8.43
CA GLU A 126 -6.00 12.04 -8.59
C GLU A 126 -6.21 11.59 -10.03
N THR A 127 -5.23 10.89 -10.57
CA THR A 127 -5.35 10.19 -11.85
C THR A 127 -5.29 8.70 -11.56
N TYR A 128 -6.35 8.00 -11.91
CA TYR A 128 -6.37 6.54 -11.79
C TYR A 128 -5.47 5.94 -12.85
N THR A 129 -4.63 5.02 -12.46
CA THR A 129 -3.86 4.23 -13.41
C THR A 129 -4.76 3.12 -13.92
N GLU A 130 -5.49 3.37 -15.01
CA GLU A 130 -6.20 2.32 -15.72
C GLU A 130 -5.18 1.46 -16.45
N LEU A 131 -5.12 0.19 -16.10
CA LEU A 131 -4.34 -0.80 -16.83
C LEU A 131 -4.84 -0.86 -18.27
N GLY A 132 -4.06 -0.31 -19.20
CA GLY A 132 -4.20 -0.56 -20.63
C GLY A 132 -5.11 0.37 -21.43
N MET A 133 -5.66 1.42 -20.87
CA MET A 133 -6.33 2.46 -21.65
C MET A 133 -5.45 3.69 -21.77
N GLU A 134 -4.79 3.81 -22.91
CA GLU A 134 -4.23 5.10 -23.33
C GLU A 134 -5.36 6.11 -23.40
N LYS A 135 -5.38 7.06 -22.47
CA LYS A 135 -6.24 8.24 -22.65
C LYS A 135 -5.79 8.97 -23.89
N LYS A 136 -6.53 8.84 -24.98
CA LYS A 136 -6.46 9.79 -26.08
C LYS A 136 -6.56 11.18 -25.49
N LYS A 137 -5.49 11.94 -25.60
CA LYS A 137 -5.52 13.38 -25.38
C LYS A 137 -6.57 13.99 -26.30
N LYS A 138 -7.59 14.51 -25.69
CA LYS A 138 -8.36 15.55 -26.35
C LYS A 138 -7.74 16.90 -26.04
#